data_173b825ec8fa9df9fd6c67a4c355c359
#
_entry.id   173b825ec8fa9df9fd6c67a4c355c359
#
_cell.length_a   1.000
_cell.length_b   1.000
_cell.length_c   1.000
_cell.angle_alpha   90.00
_cell.angle_beta   90.00
_cell.angle_gamma   90.00
#
_symmetry.space_group_name_H-M   'P 1'
#
loop_
_entity.id
_entity.type
_entity.pdbx_description
1 polymer ?
#
loop_
_entity_poly.entity_id
_entity_poly.type
_entity_poly.pdbx_seq_one_letter_code
_entity_poly.pdbx_strand_id
1 'polypeptide(L)'
;FLTAIVYPISGGWQWNGDGWLANLGFIDFAGSSIVHSVGGWAALVGAWMVGPRLGKYVDGKSNVIPGHNLLLGALGVFILWLGWFGFNGGSQLAWGGDDSIAASAVVMVTNIAAAAGAVGAMSVTWIKDGKPNLGMTLNGVIAGLVAITAGCGNMTFGGGFLAGLVGGIIVVFSIEFIDKVLKID
;
A
#
# COMPACT_ATOMS: atom_id res chain seq x y z
N PHE A 1 21.90 1.28 -0.21
CA PHE A 1 21.81 0.73 1.16
C PHE A 1 20.57 -0.15 1.30
N LEU A 2 19.36 0.38 1.05
CA LEU A 2 18.10 -0.38 1.18
C LEU A 2 18.09 -1.66 0.34
N THR A 3 18.39 -1.56 -0.94
CA THR A 3 18.33 -2.68 -1.89
C THR A 3 19.45 -3.72 -1.68
N ALA A 4 20.62 -3.29 -1.15
CA ALA A 4 21.76 -4.16 -1.01
C ALA A 4 21.91 -4.77 0.40
N ILE A 5 21.30 -4.17 1.42
CA ILE A 5 21.47 -4.60 2.81
C ILE A 5 20.13 -4.89 3.48
N VAL A 6 19.28 -3.86 3.63
CA VAL A 6 18.06 -4.00 4.45
C VAL A 6 17.07 -4.98 3.82
N TYR A 7 16.78 -4.81 2.54
CA TYR A 7 15.80 -5.62 1.83
C TYR A 7 16.20 -7.11 1.73
N PRO A 8 17.45 -7.48 1.35
CA PRO A 8 17.85 -8.89 1.33
C PRO A 8 17.81 -9.56 2.70
N ILE A 9 18.14 -8.83 3.78
CA ILE A 9 18.07 -9.36 5.15
C ILE A 9 16.62 -9.65 5.52
N SER A 10 15.72 -8.66 5.35
CA SER A 10 14.29 -8.84 5.67
C SER A 10 13.61 -9.87 4.78
N GLY A 11 13.95 -9.91 3.49
CA GLY A 11 13.48 -10.93 2.56
C GLY A 11 13.93 -12.34 2.95
N GLY A 12 15.18 -12.48 3.41
CA GLY A 12 15.72 -13.75 3.89
C GLY A 12 15.03 -14.29 5.16
N TRP A 13 14.38 -13.44 5.94
CA TRP A 13 13.64 -13.90 7.12
C TRP A 13 12.39 -14.71 6.76
N GLN A 14 11.77 -14.44 5.61
CA GLN A 14 10.50 -15.05 5.21
C GLN A 14 10.60 -15.86 3.90
N TRP A 15 11.27 -15.33 2.86
CA TRP A 15 11.32 -16.00 1.54
C TRP A 15 12.46 -17.01 1.40
N ASN A 16 13.37 -17.09 2.39
CA ASN A 16 14.27 -18.21 2.50
C ASN A 16 13.57 -19.37 3.24
N GLY A 17 13.68 -20.60 2.71
CA GLY A 17 13.06 -21.79 3.30
C GLY A 17 13.48 -22.06 4.76
N ASP A 18 14.67 -21.62 5.16
CA ASP A 18 15.19 -21.71 6.54
C ASP A 18 15.03 -20.38 7.32
N GLY A 19 14.28 -19.43 6.78
CA GLY A 19 14.04 -18.14 7.41
C GLY A 19 13.25 -18.28 8.72
N TRP A 20 13.64 -17.53 9.74
CA TRP A 20 13.02 -17.64 11.06
C TRP A 20 11.52 -17.26 11.06
N LEU A 21 11.09 -16.28 10.23
CA LEU A 21 9.67 -15.95 10.05
C LEU A 21 8.93 -17.07 9.32
N ALA A 22 9.53 -17.64 8.28
CA ALA A 22 8.95 -18.77 7.57
C ALA A 22 8.73 -19.96 8.51
N ASN A 23 9.71 -20.26 9.37
CA ASN A 23 9.62 -21.34 10.36
C ASN A 23 8.54 -21.10 11.43
N LEU A 24 8.16 -19.84 11.68
CA LEU A 24 7.03 -19.48 12.53
C LEU A 24 5.66 -19.56 11.81
N GLY A 25 5.64 -19.89 10.52
CA GLY A 25 4.43 -19.94 9.72
C GLY A 25 3.93 -18.57 9.22
N PHE A 26 4.79 -17.54 9.27
CA PHE A 26 4.46 -16.23 8.70
C PHE A 26 4.39 -16.33 7.17
N ILE A 27 3.33 -15.77 6.58
CA ILE A 27 3.12 -15.78 5.13
C ILE A 27 3.07 -14.35 4.62
N ASP A 28 3.94 -14.04 3.66
CA ASP A 28 3.88 -12.83 2.86
C ASP A 28 4.12 -13.20 1.40
N PHE A 29 3.02 -13.33 0.65
CA PHE A 29 3.06 -13.89 -0.71
C PHE A 29 3.87 -12.99 -1.67
N ALA A 30 3.55 -11.70 -1.72
CA ALA A 30 4.18 -10.80 -2.66
C ALA A 30 4.89 -9.60 -2.01
N GLY A 31 4.74 -9.37 -0.69
CA GLY A 31 5.58 -8.39 0.00
C GLY A 31 4.86 -7.21 0.66
N SER A 32 3.69 -7.36 1.28
CA SER A 32 3.15 -6.26 2.10
C SER A 32 4.10 -5.86 3.22
N SER A 33 4.68 -6.85 3.91
CA SER A 33 5.63 -6.61 5.01
C SER A 33 7.05 -6.48 4.48
N ILE A 34 7.49 -7.47 3.71
CA ILE A 34 8.89 -7.59 3.27
C ILE A 34 9.29 -6.49 2.28
N VAL A 35 8.36 -5.99 1.48
CA VAL A 35 8.64 -4.93 0.49
C VAL A 35 8.05 -3.59 0.95
N HIS A 36 6.72 -3.53 1.07
CA HIS A 36 6.04 -2.25 1.29
C HIS A 36 6.24 -1.70 2.70
N SER A 37 6.22 -2.53 3.74
CA SER A 37 6.49 -2.06 5.11
C SER A 37 7.96 -1.63 5.26
N VAL A 38 8.90 -2.38 4.69
CA VAL A 38 10.32 -1.98 4.67
C VAL A 38 10.49 -0.62 3.98
N GLY A 39 9.87 -0.45 2.81
CA GLY A 39 9.87 0.82 2.08
C GLY A 39 9.20 1.95 2.86
N GLY A 40 8.06 1.68 3.49
CA GLY A 40 7.31 2.64 4.28
C GLY A 40 8.08 3.16 5.51
N TRP A 41 8.71 2.25 6.27
CA TRP A 41 9.55 2.64 7.40
C TRP A 41 10.78 3.45 6.97
N ALA A 42 11.42 3.05 5.87
CA ALA A 42 12.54 3.80 5.33
C ALA A 42 12.10 5.19 4.83
N ALA A 43 10.94 5.30 4.20
CA ALA A 43 10.38 6.57 3.76
C ALA A 43 10.04 7.49 4.95
N LEU A 44 9.46 6.93 6.03
CA LEU A 44 9.16 7.68 7.24
C LEU A 44 10.43 8.28 7.87
N VAL A 45 11.48 7.47 8.01
CA VAL A 45 12.78 7.95 8.52
C VAL A 45 13.38 8.99 7.58
N GLY A 46 13.33 8.75 6.26
CA GLY A 46 13.82 9.69 5.26
C GLY A 46 13.10 11.05 5.33
N ALA A 47 11.77 11.04 5.40
CA ALA A 47 10.96 12.24 5.53
C ALA A 47 11.29 13.01 6.83
N TRP A 48 11.42 12.29 7.93
CA TRP A 48 11.79 12.88 9.22
C TRP A 48 13.20 13.52 9.19
N MET A 49 14.17 12.87 8.55
CA MET A 49 15.54 13.39 8.44
C MET A 49 15.66 14.59 7.49
N VAL A 50 14.93 14.59 6.38
CA VAL A 50 14.92 15.70 5.41
C VAL A 50 14.19 16.91 5.99
N GLY A 51 13.21 16.69 6.83
CA GLY A 51 12.35 17.73 7.42
C GLY A 51 11.24 18.20 6.46
N PRO A 52 10.33 19.02 6.97
CA PRO A 52 9.15 19.44 6.22
C PRO A 52 9.50 20.48 5.15
N ARG A 53 8.70 20.50 4.09
CA ARG A 53 8.77 21.54 3.05
C ARG A 53 8.56 22.95 3.64
N LEU A 54 9.16 23.94 3.03
CA LEU A 54 9.00 25.33 3.46
C LEU A 54 7.52 25.73 3.46
N GLY A 55 7.06 26.31 4.56
CA GLY A 55 5.67 26.73 4.73
C GLY A 55 4.67 25.62 5.01
N LYS A 56 5.11 24.37 5.17
CA LYS A 56 4.21 23.25 5.51
C LYS A 56 3.62 23.40 6.91
N TYR A 57 4.45 23.75 7.89
CA TYR A 57 4.02 24.00 9.27
C TYR A 57 4.29 25.44 9.66
N VAL A 58 3.23 26.22 9.91
CA VAL A 58 3.31 27.62 10.36
C VAL A 58 2.45 27.76 11.59
N ASP A 59 2.99 28.35 12.64
CA ASP A 59 2.31 28.56 13.94
C ASP A 59 1.67 27.27 14.51
N GLY A 60 2.37 26.15 14.31
CA GLY A 60 1.93 24.84 14.80
C GLY A 60 0.82 24.17 13.96
N LYS A 61 0.35 24.82 12.91
CA LYS A 61 -0.69 24.28 12.00
C LYS A 61 -0.08 23.70 10.74
N SER A 62 -0.66 22.60 10.27
CA SER A 62 -0.31 22.00 8.97
C SER A 62 -1.05 22.74 7.86
N ASN A 63 -0.30 23.28 6.90
CA ASN A 63 -0.83 23.92 5.70
C ASN A 63 -0.90 22.93 4.54
N VAL A 64 -1.95 23.06 3.74
CA VAL A 64 -2.07 22.29 2.51
C VAL A 64 -1.15 22.89 1.45
N ILE A 65 -0.25 22.04 0.92
CA ILE A 65 0.54 22.38 -0.26
C ILE A 65 -0.05 21.57 -1.42
N PRO A 66 -0.87 22.19 -2.29
CA PRO A 66 -1.55 21.46 -3.36
C PRO A 66 -0.57 20.97 -4.41
N GLY A 67 -0.84 19.76 -4.95
CA GLY A 67 -0.13 19.28 -6.13
C GLY A 67 -0.48 20.10 -7.37
N HIS A 68 0.42 20.13 -8.35
CA HIS A 68 0.24 20.93 -9.57
C HIS A 68 -0.80 20.33 -10.54
N ASN A 69 -1.02 19.02 -10.53
CA ASN A 69 -1.96 18.37 -11.44
C ASN A 69 -2.52 17.06 -10.85
N LEU A 70 -3.75 17.12 -10.40
CA LEU A 70 -4.42 15.98 -9.77
C LEU A 70 -4.79 14.88 -10.79
N LEU A 71 -5.03 15.24 -12.06
CA LEU A 71 -5.31 14.27 -13.12
C LEU A 71 -4.08 13.40 -13.44
N LEU A 72 -2.89 14.02 -13.47
CA LEU A 72 -1.64 13.25 -13.59
C LEU A 72 -1.42 12.34 -12.38
N GLY A 73 -1.81 12.77 -11.18
CA GLY A 73 -1.80 11.93 -10.00
C GLY A 73 -2.71 10.70 -10.16
N ALA A 74 -3.92 10.91 -10.66
CA ALA A 74 -4.85 9.81 -10.95
C ALA A 74 -4.29 8.84 -12.00
N LEU A 75 -3.73 9.37 -13.10
CA LEU A 75 -3.07 8.56 -14.12
C LEU A 75 -1.93 7.73 -13.52
N GLY A 76 -1.11 8.34 -12.65
CA GLY A 76 -0.03 7.65 -11.95
C GLY A 76 -0.53 6.47 -11.11
N VAL A 77 -1.66 6.63 -10.42
CA VAL A 77 -2.27 5.54 -9.64
C VAL A 77 -2.78 4.41 -10.55
N PHE A 78 -3.39 4.72 -11.70
CA PHE A 78 -3.79 3.68 -12.64
C PHE A 78 -2.59 2.93 -13.25
N ILE A 79 -1.50 3.60 -13.52
CA ILE A 79 -0.25 2.97 -13.99
C ILE A 79 0.32 2.04 -12.90
N LEU A 80 0.33 2.48 -11.63
CA LEU A 80 0.73 1.65 -10.50
C LEU A 80 -0.20 0.45 -10.33
N TRP A 81 -1.50 0.64 -10.45
CA TRP A 81 -2.48 -0.45 -10.37
C TRP A 81 -2.25 -1.51 -11.45
N LEU A 82 -2.06 -1.06 -12.69
CA LEU A 82 -1.71 -1.95 -13.79
C LEU A 82 -0.41 -2.72 -13.49
N GLY A 83 0.63 -2.02 -13.02
CA GLY A 83 1.90 -2.64 -12.63
C GLY A 83 1.73 -3.65 -11.49
N TRP A 84 0.75 -3.44 -10.61
CA TRP A 84 0.49 -4.32 -9.48
C TRP A 84 -0.07 -5.70 -9.88
N PHE A 85 -0.76 -5.78 -11.01
CA PHE A 85 -1.14 -7.08 -11.57
C PHE A 85 0.10 -7.91 -11.94
N GLY A 86 1.14 -7.27 -12.47
CA GLY A 86 2.45 -7.92 -12.67
C GLY A 86 3.16 -8.20 -11.35
N PHE A 87 3.10 -7.28 -10.39
CA PHE A 87 3.75 -7.43 -9.09
C PHE A 87 3.19 -8.64 -8.31
N ASN A 88 1.89 -8.67 -8.08
CA ASN A 88 1.24 -9.76 -7.33
C ASN A 88 1.08 -11.02 -8.19
N GLY A 89 0.58 -10.89 -9.42
CA GLY A 89 0.41 -12.03 -10.32
C GLY A 89 1.74 -12.71 -10.69
N GLY A 90 2.79 -11.91 -10.90
CA GLY A 90 4.14 -12.42 -11.14
C GLY A 90 4.75 -13.14 -9.95
N SER A 91 4.32 -12.83 -8.73
CA SER A 91 4.77 -13.50 -7.50
C SER A 91 4.27 -14.95 -7.40
N GLN A 92 3.35 -15.37 -8.27
CA GLN A 92 2.99 -16.80 -8.45
C GLN A 92 4.17 -17.63 -8.98
N LEU A 93 5.13 -17.01 -9.67
CA LEU A 93 6.38 -17.58 -10.20
C LEU A 93 6.19 -18.70 -11.24
N ALA A 94 4.96 -19.10 -11.54
CA ALA A 94 4.63 -20.12 -12.54
C ALA A 94 3.33 -19.77 -13.26
N TRP A 95 3.30 -20.04 -14.57
CA TRP A 95 2.16 -19.82 -15.45
C TRP A 95 2.02 -21.00 -16.39
N GLY A 96 0.82 -21.55 -16.49
CA GLY A 96 0.48 -22.71 -17.32
C GLY A 96 -0.37 -23.71 -16.54
N GLY A 97 -1.35 -24.33 -17.16
CA GLY A 97 -2.24 -25.26 -16.47
C GLY A 97 -2.90 -24.65 -15.23
N ASP A 98 -2.82 -25.36 -14.12
CA ASP A 98 -3.42 -24.92 -12.83
C ASP A 98 -2.77 -23.66 -12.25
N ASP A 99 -1.51 -23.39 -12.54
CA ASP A 99 -0.83 -22.18 -12.11
C ASP A 99 -1.44 -20.91 -12.74
N SER A 100 -1.96 -21.00 -13.96
CA SER A 100 -2.67 -19.90 -14.59
C SER A 100 -3.97 -19.57 -13.86
N ILE A 101 -4.65 -20.56 -13.28
CA ILE A 101 -5.85 -20.35 -12.48
C ILE A 101 -5.48 -19.63 -11.19
N ALA A 102 -4.43 -20.08 -10.50
CA ALA A 102 -3.91 -19.44 -9.30
C ALA A 102 -3.49 -17.98 -9.55
N ALA A 103 -2.70 -17.74 -10.60
CA ALA A 103 -2.27 -16.39 -10.96
C ALA A 103 -3.44 -15.47 -11.32
N SER A 104 -4.46 -15.99 -12.02
CA SER A 104 -5.68 -15.25 -12.33
C SER A 104 -6.47 -14.89 -11.06
N ALA A 105 -6.56 -15.79 -10.10
CA ALA A 105 -7.18 -15.52 -8.80
C ALA A 105 -6.41 -14.43 -8.03
N VAL A 106 -5.08 -14.48 -8.04
CA VAL A 106 -4.22 -13.43 -7.44
C VAL A 106 -4.49 -12.06 -8.05
N VAL A 107 -4.56 -11.99 -9.39
CA VAL A 107 -4.87 -10.73 -10.09
C VAL A 107 -6.28 -10.24 -9.73
N MET A 108 -7.27 -11.13 -9.69
CA MET A 108 -8.65 -10.76 -9.35
C MET A 108 -8.77 -10.26 -7.92
N VAL A 109 -8.20 -10.96 -6.93
CA VAL A 109 -8.25 -10.54 -5.54
C VAL A 109 -7.52 -9.21 -5.30
N THR A 110 -6.42 -8.99 -6.04
CA THR A 110 -5.69 -7.72 -6.05
C THR A 110 -6.56 -6.58 -6.57
N ASN A 111 -7.26 -6.80 -7.68
CA ASN A 111 -8.18 -5.81 -8.26
C ASN A 111 -9.33 -5.45 -7.31
N ILE A 112 -9.94 -6.46 -6.68
CA ILE A 112 -11.02 -6.26 -5.71
C ILE A 112 -10.54 -5.43 -4.51
N ALA A 113 -9.35 -5.72 -3.97
CA ALA A 113 -8.78 -5.00 -2.84
C ALA A 113 -8.48 -3.53 -3.19
N ALA A 114 -7.95 -3.26 -4.37
CA ALA A 114 -7.70 -1.90 -4.85
C ALA A 114 -9.00 -1.07 -4.93
N ALA A 115 -10.03 -1.64 -5.53
CA ALA A 115 -11.34 -1.00 -5.65
C ALA A 115 -11.99 -0.79 -4.26
N ALA A 116 -11.92 -1.78 -3.38
CA ALA A 116 -12.43 -1.69 -2.01
C ALA A 116 -11.69 -0.61 -1.19
N GLY A 117 -10.37 -0.50 -1.37
CA GLY A 117 -9.57 0.55 -0.74
C GLY A 117 -9.97 1.95 -1.18
N ALA A 118 -10.24 2.14 -2.47
CA ALA A 118 -10.80 3.40 -2.99
C ALA A 118 -12.13 3.75 -2.32
N VAL A 119 -13.05 2.78 -2.25
CA VAL A 119 -14.37 2.96 -1.61
C VAL A 119 -14.21 3.29 -0.13
N GLY A 120 -13.31 2.59 0.60
CA GLY A 120 -13.04 2.85 2.00
C GLY A 120 -12.58 4.28 2.26
N ALA A 121 -11.54 4.74 1.56
CA ALA A 121 -11.01 6.09 1.72
C ALA A 121 -12.01 7.17 1.28
N MET A 122 -12.71 6.94 0.16
CA MET A 122 -13.76 7.84 -0.34
C MET A 122 -14.88 7.98 0.70
N SER A 123 -15.37 6.88 1.26
CA SER A 123 -16.45 6.88 2.26
C SER A 123 -16.05 7.64 3.52
N VAL A 124 -14.84 7.41 4.03
CA VAL A 124 -14.33 8.10 5.23
C VAL A 124 -14.29 9.61 4.99
N THR A 125 -13.70 10.05 3.86
CA THR A 125 -13.62 11.48 3.55
C THR A 125 -15.00 12.09 3.31
N TRP A 126 -15.90 11.35 2.69
CA TRP A 126 -17.28 11.83 2.47
C TRP A 126 -18.04 12.03 3.77
N ILE A 127 -17.96 11.07 4.68
CA ILE A 127 -18.62 11.17 6.00
C ILE A 127 -17.99 12.28 6.84
N LYS A 128 -16.67 12.39 6.83
CA LYS A 128 -15.91 13.31 7.68
C LYS A 128 -15.95 14.75 7.17
N ASP A 129 -15.75 14.94 5.86
CA ASP A 129 -15.56 16.27 5.24
C ASP A 129 -16.79 16.73 4.44
N GLY A 130 -17.87 15.95 4.41
CA GLY A 130 -19.09 16.22 3.66
C GLY A 130 -18.97 16.04 2.15
N LYS A 131 -17.80 15.72 1.65
CA LYS A 131 -17.53 15.46 0.22
C LYS A 131 -16.36 14.52 0.04
N PRO A 132 -16.35 13.68 -1.01
CA PRO A 132 -15.22 12.80 -1.29
C PRO A 132 -13.99 13.60 -1.71
N ASN A 133 -12.83 13.14 -1.26
CA ASN A 133 -11.54 13.72 -1.62
C ASN A 133 -10.81 12.80 -2.62
N LEU A 134 -10.57 13.28 -3.84
CA LEU A 134 -9.92 12.48 -4.88
C LEU A 134 -8.52 12.01 -4.47
N GLY A 135 -7.70 12.89 -3.90
CA GLY A 135 -6.35 12.53 -3.45
C GLY A 135 -6.37 11.41 -2.42
N MET A 136 -7.26 11.48 -1.43
CA MET A 136 -7.44 10.41 -0.44
C MET A 136 -8.02 9.14 -1.05
N THR A 137 -8.94 9.24 -2.00
CA THR A 137 -9.47 8.09 -2.73
C THR A 137 -8.34 7.36 -3.48
N LEU A 138 -7.45 8.11 -4.14
CA LEU A 138 -6.28 7.56 -4.82
C LEU A 138 -5.30 6.89 -3.85
N ASN A 139 -5.05 7.49 -2.69
CA ASN A 139 -4.29 6.84 -1.61
C ASN A 139 -4.98 5.57 -1.12
N GLY A 140 -6.32 5.55 -1.08
CA GLY A 140 -7.11 4.36 -0.75
C GLY A 140 -6.88 3.21 -1.72
N VAL A 141 -6.80 3.49 -3.04
CA VAL A 141 -6.43 2.47 -4.04
C VAL A 141 -5.08 1.84 -3.69
N ILE A 142 -4.07 2.67 -3.48
CA ILE A 142 -2.70 2.18 -3.18
C ILE A 142 -2.68 1.42 -1.84
N ALA A 143 -3.38 1.92 -0.82
CA ALA A 143 -3.46 1.24 0.48
C ALA A 143 -4.14 -0.14 0.37
N GLY A 144 -5.19 -0.25 -0.45
CA GLY A 144 -5.84 -1.53 -0.74
C GLY A 144 -4.90 -2.50 -1.45
N LEU A 145 -4.14 -2.02 -2.42
CA LEU A 145 -3.11 -2.80 -3.12
C LEU A 145 -2.02 -3.29 -2.15
N VAL A 146 -1.50 -2.41 -1.31
CA VAL A 146 -0.49 -2.75 -0.29
C VAL A 146 -1.05 -3.77 0.71
N ALA A 147 -2.27 -3.56 1.21
CA ALA A 147 -2.88 -4.44 2.21
C ALA A 147 -3.05 -5.87 1.72
N ILE A 148 -3.40 -6.06 0.44
CA ILE A 148 -3.64 -7.40 -0.11
C ILE A 148 -2.37 -8.13 -0.56
N THR A 149 -1.27 -7.42 -0.74
CA THR A 149 -0.05 -7.96 -1.37
C THR A 149 0.53 -9.17 -0.62
N ALA A 150 0.46 -9.21 0.72
CA ALA A 150 0.88 -10.40 1.49
C ALA A 150 -0.09 -11.58 1.36
N GLY A 151 -1.39 -11.29 1.23
CA GLY A 151 -2.44 -12.31 1.27
C GLY A 151 -3.00 -12.71 -0.09
N CYS A 152 -2.57 -12.07 -1.18
CA CYS A 152 -3.21 -12.22 -2.48
C CYS A 152 -3.19 -13.65 -3.04
N GLY A 153 -2.22 -14.48 -2.64
CA GLY A 153 -2.16 -15.90 -3.01
C GLY A 153 -2.99 -16.83 -2.12
N ASN A 154 -3.44 -16.36 -0.93
CA ASN A 154 -4.04 -17.22 0.09
C ASN A 154 -5.42 -16.77 0.56
N MET A 155 -5.82 -15.53 0.23
CA MET A 155 -7.11 -14.97 0.65
C MET A 155 -8.21 -15.22 -0.40
N THR A 156 -9.42 -15.39 0.10
CA THR A 156 -10.62 -15.41 -0.75
C THR A 156 -10.90 -14.00 -1.30
N PHE A 157 -11.76 -13.90 -2.31
CA PHE A 157 -12.20 -12.59 -2.85
C PHE A 157 -12.86 -11.71 -1.79
N GLY A 158 -13.66 -12.31 -0.89
CA GLY A 158 -14.24 -11.59 0.25
C GLY A 158 -13.19 -11.11 1.25
N GLY A 159 -12.18 -11.93 1.53
CA GLY A 159 -11.03 -11.55 2.35
C GLY A 159 -10.24 -10.39 1.73
N GLY A 160 -9.99 -10.46 0.41
CA GLY A 160 -9.35 -9.36 -0.33
C GLY A 160 -10.15 -8.06 -0.30
N PHE A 161 -11.48 -8.14 -0.45
CA PHE A 161 -12.36 -6.98 -0.30
C PHE A 161 -12.23 -6.34 1.09
N LEU A 162 -12.30 -7.14 2.15
CA LEU A 162 -12.18 -6.64 3.52
C LEU A 162 -10.80 -6.04 3.81
N ALA A 163 -9.73 -6.71 3.39
CA ALA A 163 -8.37 -6.20 3.55
C ALA A 163 -8.19 -4.84 2.84
N GLY A 164 -8.66 -4.74 1.60
CA GLY A 164 -8.62 -3.49 0.85
C GLY A 164 -9.44 -2.37 1.49
N LEU A 165 -10.67 -2.67 1.90
CA LEU A 165 -11.57 -1.72 2.55
C LEU A 165 -10.95 -1.15 3.83
N VAL A 166 -10.45 -2.02 4.69
CA VAL A 166 -9.80 -1.64 5.95
C VAL A 166 -8.53 -0.83 5.67
N GLY A 167 -7.71 -1.23 4.71
CA GLY A 167 -6.53 -0.47 4.28
C GLY A 167 -6.88 0.94 3.83
N GLY A 168 -7.94 1.08 3.01
CA GLY A 168 -8.45 2.37 2.56
C GLY A 168 -9.00 3.26 3.67
N ILE A 169 -9.64 2.68 4.69
CA ILE A 169 -10.09 3.42 5.87
C ILE A 169 -8.89 3.90 6.69
N ILE A 170 -7.96 3.00 6.98
CA ILE A 170 -6.79 3.29 7.84
C ILE A 170 -5.90 4.37 7.22
N VAL A 171 -5.68 4.37 5.91
CA VAL A 171 -4.76 5.31 5.27
C VAL A 171 -5.18 6.76 5.46
N VAL A 172 -6.49 7.06 5.47
CA VAL A 172 -6.99 8.43 5.69
C VAL A 172 -6.59 8.94 7.07
N PHE A 173 -6.80 8.13 8.11
CA PHE A 173 -6.43 8.50 9.48
C PHE A 173 -4.90 8.52 9.68
N SER A 174 -4.17 7.59 9.06
CA SER A 174 -2.72 7.53 9.15
C SER A 174 -2.05 8.77 8.54
N ILE A 175 -2.50 9.21 7.35
CA ILE A 175 -1.98 10.42 6.71
C ILE A 175 -2.22 11.63 7.62
N GLU A 176 -3.43 11.77 8.17
CA GLU A 176 -3.75 12.89 9.06
C GLU A 176 -2.95 12.86 10.37
N PHE A 177 -2.75 11.68 10.93
CA PHE A 177 -1.97 11.51 12.16
C PHE A 177 -0.51 11.87 11.91
N ILE A 178 0.10 11.35 10.85
CA ILE A 178 1.52 11.62 10.53
C ILE A 178 1.71 13.11 10.21
N ASP A 179 0.84 13.68 9.37
CA ASP A 179 0.94 15.10 8.99
C ASP A 179 0.62 16.05 10.16
N LYS A 180 -0.53 15.86 10.81
CA LYS A 180 -1.02 16.87 11.77
C LYS A 180 -0.46 16.70 13.18
N VAL A 181 -0.23 15.44 13.63
CA VAL A 181 0.21 15.15 15.00
C VAL A 181 1.72 15.00 15.07
N LEU A 182 2.31 14.13 14.23
CA LEU A 182 3.75 13.91 14.22
C LEU A 182 4.52 15.02 13.48
N LYS A 183 3.85 15.81 12.64
CA LYS A 183 4.42 16.88 11.82
C LYS A 183 5.58 16.38 10.95
N ILE A 184 5.38 15.22 10.35
CA ILE A 184 6.27 14.65 9.34
C ILE A 184 5.61 14.85 7.98
N ASP A 185 6.32 15.51 7.05
CA ASP A 185 5.81 15.90 5.71
C ASP A 185 6.43 15.05 4.60
#